data_90674368054f148a12b80a421e243b73
#
_entry.id   90674368054f148a12b80a421e243b73
#
_cell.length_a   1.000
_cell.length_b   1.000
_cell.length_c   1.000
_cell.angle_alpha   90.00
_cell.angle_beta   90.00
_cell.angle_gamma   90.00
#
_symmetry.space_group_name_H-M   'P 1'
#
loop_
_entity.id
_entity.type
_entity.pdbx_description
1 polymer ?
#
loop_
_entity_poly.entity_id
_entity_poly.type
_entity_poly.pdbx_seq_one_letter_code
_entity_poly.pdbx_strand_id
1 'polypeptide(L)'
;AEAKAKGYSKGRFSFNVKGGRCEACSGDGIIKIEMHFLPDVYVPCEVCDGKRYNRETLEVKYKGKSIYDVLNMTVEEAVKFFENVPSIRNKIQTLYDVGLSYIRLGQPSTELSGGEAQRIKLATELSKRSTGRTIYILDEPTTGLHFADVHKLVEILHKLADAGNTVVVIEHNLDVIKTADYIIAVSYTHLRAHETGRNL
;
A
#
# COMPACT_ATOMS: atom_id res chain seq x y z
N ALA A 1 14.33 19.13 14.51
CA ALA A 1 15.07 20.35 14.91
C ALA A 1 15.49 21.16 13.68
N GLU A 2 16.23 20.58 12.73
CA GLU A 2 16.80 21.26 11.55
C GLU A 2 15.75 21.93 10.64
N ALA A 3 14.66 21.24 10.26
CA ALA A 3 13.58 21.82 9.47
C ALA A 3 12.92 23.04 10.11
N LYS A 4 12.75 23.00 11.44
CA LYS A 4 12.21 24.16 12.20
C LYS A 4 13.20 25.34 12.22
N ALA A 5 14.49 25.06 12.36
CA ALA A 5 15.53 26.09 12.32
C ALA A 5 15.59 26.81 10.97
N LYS A 6 15.32 26.09 9.87
CA LYS A 6 15.20 26.66 8.52
C LYS A 6 13.81 27.27 8.23
N GLY A 7 12.88 27.29 9.17
CA GLY A 7 11.52 27.81 8.98
C GLY A 7 10.63 26.95 8.08
N TYR A 8 10.97 25.69 7.88
CA TYR A 8 10.23 24.81 6.96
C TYR A 8 8.97 24.25 7.59
N SER A 9 7.84 24.40 6.90
CA SER A 9 6.57 23.79 7.27
C SER A 9 6.53 22.29 6.92
N LYS A 10 5.57 21.56 7.49
CA LYS A 10 5.34 20.13 7.20
C LYS A 10 5.06 19.88 5.72
N GLY A 11 4.32 20.80 5.07
CA GLY A 11 3.95 20.69 3.66
C GLY A 11 5.14 20.66 2.71
N ARG A 12 6.27 21.25 3.09
CA ARG A 12 7.51 21.24 2.29
C ARG A 12 8.01 19.82 1.99
N PHE A 13 7.74 18.88 2.85
CA PHE A 13 8.15 17.47 2.68
C PHE A 13 7.10 16.60 1.99
N SER A 14 6.04 17.21 1.44
CA SER A 14 5.08 16.53 0.59
C SER A 14 5.41 16.78 -0.88
N PHE A 15 5.54 15.72 -1.68
CA PHE A 15 5.74 15.85 -3.13
C PHE A 15 4.48 16.36 -3.87
N ASN A 16 3.33 16.39 -3.22
CA ASN A 16 2.07 16.94 -3.77
C ASN A 16 1.92 18.45 -3.54
N VAL A 17 2.79 19.07 -2.72
CA VAL A 17 2.65 20.47 -2.31
C VAL A 17 3.84 21.29 -2.87
N LYS A 18 3.54 22.45 -3.45
CA LYS A 18 4.56 23.38 -3.93
C LYS A 18 5.50 23.87 -2.82
N GLY A 19 6.71 24.23 -3.19
CA GLY A 19 7.71 24.84 -2.30
C GLY A 19 8.82 23.89 -1.82
N GLY A 20 8.58 22.58 -1.80
CA GLY A 20 9.63 21.60 -1.45
C GLY A 20 9.85 20.53 -2.51
N ARG A 21 8.87 20.31 -3.36
CA ARG A 21 8.96 19.40 -4.49
C ARG A 21 9.76 19.99 -5.65
N CYS A 22 10.20 19.15 -6.55
CA CYS A 22 10.72 19.57 -7.83
C CYS A 22 9.57 20.10 -8.70
N GLU A 23 9.63 21.36 -9.12
CA GLU A 23 8.55 21.95 -9.93
C GLU A 23 8.63 21.50 -11.39
N ALA A 24 9.79 21.07 -11.90
CA ALA A 24 9.94 20.59 -13.28
C ALA A 24 9.13 19.31 -13.54
N CYS A 25 9.11 18.37 -12.57
CA CYS A 25 8.31 17.15 -12.64
C CYS A 25 7.11 17.16 -11.69
N SER A 26 6.77 18.29 -11.09
CA SER A 26 5.68 18.43 -10.12
C SER A 26 5.71 17.44 -8.94
N GLY A 27 6.91 16.91 -8.63
CA GLY A 27 7.10 15.94 -7.54
C GLY A 27 7.02 14.48 -7.97
N ASP A 28 6.79 14.18 -9.24
CA ASP A 28 6.68 12.79 -9.73
C ASP A 28 8.03 12.09 -9.86
N GLY A 29 9.12 12.85 -10.00
CA GLY A 29 10.47 12.32 -10.21
C GLY A 29 10.71 11.84 -11.63
N ILE A 30 9.67 11.73 -12.43
CA ILE A 30 9.70 11.31 -13.84
C ILE A 30 8.97 12.32 -14.70
N ILE A 31 9.31 12.38 -15.99
CA ILE A 31 8.64 13.16 -17.00
C ILE A 31 8.02 12.20 -18.01
N LYS A 32 6.73 12.37 -18.27
CA LYS A 32 6.00 11.64 -19.29
C LYS A 32 6.25 12.31 -20.64
N ILE A 33 6.73 11.54 -21.60
CA ILE A 33 6.86 11.96 -23.00
C ILE A 33 5.74 11.28 -23.78
N GLU A 34 4.75 12.06 -24.20
CA GLU A 34 3.63 11.55 -24.99
C GLU A 34 4.05 11.34 -26.44
N MET A 35 3.79 10.15 -26.97
CA MET A 35 4.06 9.78 -28.35
C MET A 35 2.75 9.47 -29.05
N HIS A 36 2.42 10.18 -30.15
CA HIS A 36 1.15 10.10 -30.84
C HIS A 36 0.78 8.68 -31.37
N PHE A 37 1.77 7.83 -31.67
CA PHE A 37 1.55 6.51 -32.27
C PHE A 37 2.25 5.36 -31.51
N LEU A 38 2.93 5.65 -30.41
CA LEU A 38 3.67 4.69 -29.59
C LEU A 38 3.23 4.84 -28.13
N PRO A 39 3.46 3.82 -27.30
CA PRO A 39 3.24 3.94 -25.86
C PRO A 39 4.04 5.10 -25.28
N ASP A 40 3.45 5.82 -24.32
CA ASP A 40 4.12 6.89 -23.61
C ASP A 40 5.41 6.42 -22.95
N VAL A 41 6.46 7.24 -23.03
CA VAL A 41 7.76 6.95 -22.42
C VAL A 41 7.91 7.78 -21.15
N TYR A 42 8.37 7.16 -20.10
CA TYR A 42 8.66 7.79 -18.82
C TYR A 42 10.16 7.85 -18.60
N VAL A 43 10.69 9.06 -18.44
CA VAL A 43 12.12 9.28 -18.20
C VAL A 43 12.34 9.96 -16.84
N PRO A 44 13.44 9.66 -16.13
CA PRO A 44 13.78 10.39 -14.91
C PRO A 44 13.88 11.89 -15.17
N CYS A 45 13.39 12.69 -14.23
CA CYS A 45 13.49 14.13 -14.31
C CYS A 45 14.96 14.58 -14.14
N GLU A 46 15.54 15.20 -15.15
CA GLU A 46 16.92 15.66 -15.14
C GLU A 46 17.19 16.74 -14.07
N VAL A 47 16.20 17.57 -13.74
CA VAL A 47 16.34 18.66 -12.75
C VAL A 47 16.52 18.13 -11.33
N CYS A 48 15.79 17.09 -10.94
CA CYS A 48 15.87 16.50 -9.60
C CYS A 48 16.53 15.12 -9.59
N ASP A 49 16.97 14.61 -10.74
CA ASP A 49 17.58 13.30 -10.88
C ASP A 49 16.69 12.19 -10.25
N GLY A 50 15.40 12.24 -10.57
CA GLY A 50 14.41 11.31 -10.04
C GLY A 50 14.05 11.50 -8.56
N LYS A 51 14.64 12.47 -7.84
CA LYS A 51 14.52 12.60 -6.38
C LYS A 51 13.25 13.28 -5.89
N ARG A 52 12.40 13.76 -6.78
CA ARG A 52 11.08 14.38 -6.49
C ARG A 52 11.10 15.72 -5.76
N TYR A 53 12.19 16.08 -5.09
CA TYR A 53 12.32 17.27 -4.24
C TYR A 53 13.42 18.20 -4.75
N ASN A 54 13.34 19.46 -4.35
CA ASN A 54 14.41 20.40 -4.57
C ASN A 54 15.59 20.13 -3.61
N ARG A 55 16.76 20.64 -3.95
CA ARG A 55 18.02 20.43 -3.22
C ARG A 55 17.90 20.83 -1.75
N GLU A 56 17.30 21.98 -1.47
CA GLU A 56 17.16 22.51 -0.11
C GLU A 56 16.34 21.61 0.80
N THR A 57 15.28 20.96 0.26
CA THR A 57 14.47 19.99 1.02
C THR A 57 15.25 18.71 1.30
N LEU A 58 16.08 18.27 0.35
CA LEU A 58 16.91 17.07 0.48
C LEU A 58 18.08 17.24 1.47
N GLU A 59 18.50 18.48 1.74
CA GLU A 59 19.52 18.77 2.77
C GLU A 59 19.04 18.45 4.17
N VAL A 60 17.74 18.56 4.44
CA VAL A 60 17.18 18.22 5.76
C VAL A 60 17.19 16.71 5.97
N LYS A 61 17.86 16.29 7.06
CA LYS A 61 18.01 14.86 7.37
C LYS A 61 17.40 14.49 8.72
N TYR A 62 16.90 13.26 8.79
CA TYR A 62 16.52 12.60 10.03
C TYR A 62 17.27 11.27 10.14
N LYS A 63 18.03 11.06 11.23
CA LYS A 63 18.95 9.92 11.40
C LYS A 63 19.84 9.71 10.15
N GLY A 64 20.36 10.81 9.58
CA GLY A 64 21.25 10.78 8.40
C GLY A 64 20.56 10.56 7.04
N LYS A 65 19.24 10.36 7.00
CA LYS A 65 18.45 10.11 5.78
C LYS A 65 17.65 11.34 5.39
N SER A 66 17.64 11.69 4.10
CA SER A 66 16.75 12.68 3.49
C SER A 66 15.34 12.10 3.30
N ILE A 67 14.38 12.94 2.95
CA ILE A 67 13.02 12.48 2.61
C ILE A 67 13.02 11.53 1.40
N TYR A 68 13.90 11.74 0.44
CA TYR A 68 14.07 10.83 -0.69
C TYR A 68 14.55 9.45 -0.24
N ASP A 69 15.55 9.38 0.63
CA ASP A 69 16.05 8.12 1.17
C ASP A 69 14.95 7.38 1.92
N VAL A 70 14.13 8.10 2.68
CA VAL A 70 12.99 7.53 3.41
C VAL A 70 11.93 6.96 2.46
N LEU A 71 11.60 7.68 1.39
CA LEU A 71 10.64 7.19 0.39
C LEU A 71 11.14 5.96 -0.38
N ASN A 72 12.45 5.79 -0.50
CA ASN A 72 13.05 4.60 -1.12
C ASN A 72 13.19 3.40 -0.18
N MET A 73 12.97 3.58 1.12
CA MET A 73 12.95 2.46 2.06
C MET A 73 11.81 1.51 1.74
N THR A 74 12.07 0.22 1.90
CA THR A 74 11.00 -0.77 1.99
C THR A 74 10.19 -0.56 3.26
N VAL A 75 8.97 -1.09 3.31
CA VAL A 75 8.14 -1.07 4.52
C VAL A 75 8.88 -1.72 5.69
N GLU A 76 9.59 -2.84 5.47
CA GLU A 76 10.37 -3.50 6.49
C GLU A 76 11.48 -2.61 7.07
N GLU A 77 12.26 -1.97 6.20
CA GLU A 77 13.32 -1.04 6.62
C GLU A 77 12.76 0.16 7.38
N ALA A 78 11.62 0.68 6.92
CA ALA A 78 10.97 1.83 7.52
C ALA A 78 10.39 1.54 8.91
N VAL A 79 9.85 0.33 9.16
CA VAL A 79 9.41 -0.10 10.49
C VAL A 79 10.57 -0.03 11.49
N LYS A 80 11.75 -0.54 11.11
CA LYS A 80 12.96 -0.50 11.93
C LYS A 80 13.48 0.93 12.10
N PHE A 81 13.49 1.71 11.03
CA PHE A 81 13.98 3.10 11.04
C PHE A 81 13.16 4.02 11.96
N PHE A 82 11.83 3.85 11.97
CA PHE A 82 10.89 4.63 12.77
C PHE A 82 10.48 3.96 14.09
N GLU A 83 11.24 2.99 14.59
CA GLU A 83 10.93 2.26 15.85
C GLU A 83 10.61 3.18 17.03
N ASN A 84 11.31 4.31 17.14
CA ASN A 84 11.15 5.30 18.21
C ASN A 84 10.12 6.41 17.88
N VAL A 85 9.33 6.27 16.82
CA VAL A 85 8.28 7.21 16.41
C VAL A 85 6.95 6.48 16.27
N PRO A 86 6.23 6.19 17.36
CA PRO A 86 5.04 5.33 17.35
C PRO A 86 3.97 5.77 16.37
N SER A 87 3.76 7.08 16.19
CA SER A 87 2.76 7.64 15.28
C SER A 87 3.01 7.31 13.81
N ILE A 88 4.26 7.12 13.41
CA ILE A 88 4.67 6.70 12.07
C ILE A 88 4.75 5.18 12.01
N ARG A 89 5.46 4.58 12.98
CA ARG A 89 5.67 3.13 13.05
C ARG A 89 4.35 2.35 12.97
N ASN A 90 3.33 2.74 13.75
CA ASN A 90 2.05 2.03 13.77
C ASN A 90 1.38 2.00 12.40
N LYS A 91 1.47 3.09 11.62
CA LYS A 91 0.91 3.14 10.26
C LYS A 91 1.69 2.28 9.27
N ILE A 92 3.02 2.25 9.39
CA ILE A 92 3.87 1.43 8.52
C ILE A 92 3.74 -0.05 8.91
N GLN A 93 3.55 -0.33 10.22
CA GLN A 93 3.34 -1.68 10.71
C GLN A 93 2.09 -2.32 10.10
N THR A 94 0.99 -1.57 9.92
CA THR A 94 -0.20 -2.13 9.25
C THR A 94 0.07 -2.55 7.80
N LEU A 95 0.97 -1.84 7.08
CA LEU A 95 1.41 -2.27 5.74
C LEU A 95 2.24 -3.55 5.81
N TYR A 96 3.12 -3.65 6.80
CA TYR A 96 3.92 -4.86 7.03
C TYR A 96 3.03 -6.07 7.33
N ASP A 97 2.03 -5.88 8.19
CA ASP A 97 1.13 -6.93 8.66
C ASP A 97 0.27 -7.50 7.52
N VAL A 98 -0.11 -6.68 6.54
CA VAL A 98 -0.84 -7.15 5.34
C VAL A 98 0.06 -7.77 4.26
N GLY A 99 1.32 -8.10 4.59
CA GLY A 99 2.24 -8.76 3.67
C GLY A 99 2.87 -7.84 2.62
N LEU A 100 2.97 -6.53 2.88
CA LEU A 100 3.58 -5.54 1.98
C LEU A 100 4.95 -5.08 2.47
N SER A 101 5.73 -5.97 3.11
CA SER A 101 7.05 -5.67 3.67
C SER A 101 8.07 -5.19 2.63
N TYR A 102 7.94 -5.67 1.40
CA TYR A 102 8.89 -5.47 0.30
C TYR A 102 8.63 -4.20 -0.53
N ILE A 103 7.42 -3.61 -0.49
CA ILE A 103 7.14 -2.39 -1.26
C ILE A 103 7.87 -1.19 -0.68
N ARG A 104 8.21 -0.21 -1.54
CA ARG A 104 8.82 1.05 -1.10
C ARG A 104 7.75 2.05 -0.69
N LEU A 105 8.03 2.86 0.33
CA LEU A 105 7.10 3.89 0.81
C LEU A 105 6.71 4.91 -0.27
N GLY A 106 7.61 5.20 -1.19
CA GLY A 106 7.39 6.14 -2.30
C GLY A 106 7.04 5.47 -3.63
N GLN A 107 6.70 4.18 -3.65
CA GLN A 107 6.35 3.48 -4.88
C GLN A 107 5.10 4.08 -5.53
N PRO A 108 5.11 4.38 -6.84
CA PRO A 108 3.94 4.87 -7.54
C PRO A 108 2.80 3.84 -7.53
N SER A 109 1.56 4.32 -7.41
CA SER A 109 0.38 3.44 -7.41
C SER A 109 0.19 2.68 -8.74
N THR A 110 0.73 3.20 -9.83
CA THR A 110 0.70 2.59 -11.16
C THR A 110 1.58 1.35 -11.30
N GLU A 111 2.53 1.18 -10.39
CA GLU A 111 3.42 0.02 -10.35
C GLU A 111 2.90 -1.10 -9.43
N LEU A 112 1.80 -0.85 -8.73
CA LEU A 112 1.21 -1.83 -7.82
C LEU A 112 0.31 -2.81 -8.58
N SER A 113 0.42 -4.08 -8.25
CA SER A 113 -0.55 -5.09 -8.68
C SER A 113 -1.93 -4.85 -8.04
N GLY A 114 -2.99 -5.42 -8.62
CA GLY A 114 -4.34 -5.32 -8.06
C GLY A 114 -4.42 -5.78 -6.61
N GLY A 115 -3.78 -6.92 -6.28
CA GLY A 115 -3.72 -7.44 -4.92
C GLY A 115 -2.96 -6.52 -3.95
N GLU A 116 -1.84 -5.91 -4.38
CA GLU A 116 -1.10 -4.94 -3.54
C GLU A 116 -1.94 -3.69 -3.27
N ALA A 117 -2.62 -3.16 -4.29
CA ALA A 117 -3.51 -2.01 -4.13
C ALA A 117 -4.66 -2.30 -3.16
N GLN A 118 -5.25 -3.50 -3.20
CA GLN A 118 -6.27 -3.94 -2.24
C GLN A 118 -5.71 -4.02 -0.83
N ARG A 119 -4.52 -4.61 -0.64
CA ARG A 119 -3.89 -4.71 0.68
C ARG A 119 -3.51 -3.36 1.27
N ILE A 120 -3.12 -2.37 0.45
CA ILE A 120 -2.93 -0.98 0.92
C ILE A 120 -4.23 -0.38 1.43
N LYS A 121 -5.35 -0.59 0.71
CA LYS A 121 -6.67 -0.15 1.18
C LYS A 121 -7.03 -0.85 2.50
N LEU A 122 -6.80 -2.15 2.60
CA LEU A 122 -7.03 -2.93 3.81
C LEU A 122 -6.20 -2.39 4.99
N ALA A 123 -4.90 -2.14 4.80
CA ALA A 123 -4.03 -1.54 5.83
C ALA A 123 -4.55 -0.16 6.27
N THR A 124 -5.08 0.63 5.33
CA THR A 124 -5.67 1.93 5.65
C THR A 124 -6.91 1.77 6.53
N GLU A 125 -7.78 0.81 6.26
CA GLU A 125 -8.96 0.53 7.08
C GLU A 125 -8.57 -0.01 8.47
N LEU A 126 -7.59 -0.91 8.54
CA LEU A 126 -7.06 -1.44 9.81
C LEU A 126 -6.46 -0.34 10.71
N SER A 127 -5.91 0.72 10.11
CA SER A 127 -5.39 1.87 10.87
C SER A 127 -6.48 2.74 11.50
N LYS A 128 -7.75 2.56 11.08
CA LYS A 128 -8.91 3.28 11.62
C LYS A 128 -9.52 2.50 12.79
N ARG A 129 -10.27 3.20 13.63
CA ARG A 129 -11.06 2.54 14.67
C ARG A 129 -12.23 1.81 14.03
N SER A 130 -12.33 0.49 14.23
CA SER A 130 -13.47 -0.30 13.74
C SER A 130 -14.77 0.16 14.37
N THR A 131 -15.84 0.22 13.57
CA THR A 131 -17.21 0.53 14.02
C THR A 131 -18.06 -0.74 14.18
N GLY A 132 -17.57 -1.91 13.73
CA GLY A 132 -18.32 -3.18 13.73
C GLY A 132 -19.52 -3.20 12.78
N ARG A 133 -19.59 -2.32 11.78
CA ARG A 133 -20.72 -2.19 10.84
C ARG A 133 -20.28 -2.01 9.39
N THR A 134 -19.10 -2.53 9.06
CA THR A 134 -18.52 -2.38 7.72
C THR A 134 -18.57 -3.72 6.99
N ILE A 135 -18.85 -3.68 5.68
CA ILE A 135 -18.68 -4.82 4.78
C ILE A 135 -17.38 -4.59 4.01
N TYR A 136 -16.46 -5.55 4.09
CA TYR A 136 -15.23 -5.60 3.32
C TYR A 136 -15.40 -6.63 2.22
N ILE A 137 -15.20 -6.24 0.98
CA ILE A 137 -15.21 -7.14 -0.18
C ILE A 137 -13.81 -7.12 -0.77
N LEU A 138 -13.16 -8.28 -0.77
CA LEU A 138 -11.81 -8.47 -1.29
C LEU A 138 -11.85 -9.47 -2.44
N ASP A 139 -11.20 -9.11 -3.53
CA ASP A 139 -11.09 -9.93 -4.73
C ASP A 139 -9.65 -10.40 -4.88
N GLU A 140 -9.44 -11.71 -4.77
CA GLU A 140 -8.13 -12.39 -4.82
C GLU A 140 -7.03 -11.69 -3.98
N PRO A 141 -7.25 -11.38 -2.69
CA PRO A 141 -6.29 -10.62 -1.90
C PRO A 141 -4.97 -11.36 -1.66
N THR A 142 -4.91 -12.67 -1.92
CA THR A 142 -3.67 -13.46 -1.80
C THR A 142 -2.79 -13.39 -3.05
N THR A 143 -3.25 -12.78 -4.14
CA THR A 143 -2.47 -12.68 -5.37
C THR A 143 -1.11 -12.03 -5.14
N GLY A 144 -0.04 -12.73 -5.53
CA GLY A 144 1.34 -12.28 -5.35
C GLY A 144 1.89 -12.37 -3.93
N LEU A 145 1.17 -12.98 -2.98
CA LEU A 145 1.68 -13.26 -1.64
C LEU A 145 2.50 -14.54 -1.57
N HIS A 146 3.56 -14.51 -0.79
CA HIS A 146 4.23 -15.71 -0.34
C HIS A 146 3.34 -16.44 0.68
N PHE A 147 3.38 -17.77 0.73
CA PHE A 147 2.51 -18.59 1.59
C PHE A 147 2.54 -18.15 3.07
N ALA A 148 3.71 -17.73 3.58
CA ALA A 148 3.84 -17.25 4.96
C ALA A 148 3.07 -15.94 5.23
N ASP A 149 2.85 -15.12 4.20
CA ASP A 149 2.10 -13.87 4.34
C ASP A 149 0.59 -14.09 4.17
N VAL A 150 0.19 -15.19 3.52
CA VAL A 150 -1.22 -15.61 3.45
C VAL A 150 -1.79 -15.82 4.86
N HIS A 151 -1.05 -16.49 5.75
CA HIS A 151 -1.50 -16.71 7.14
C HIS A 151 -1.70 -15.38 7.89
N LYS A 152 -0.79 -14.43 7.74
CA LYS A 152 -0.94 -13.10 8.34
C LYS A 152 -2.18 -12.37 7.82
N LEU A 153 -2.42 -12.45 6.50
CA LEU A 153 -3.62 -11.87 5.91
C LEU A 153 -4.88 -12.50 6.48
N VAL A 154 -4.94 -13.83 6.59
CA VAL A 154 -6.06 -14.56 7.19
C VAL A 154 -6.31 -14.11 8.63
N GLU A 155 -5.27 -14.01 9.47
CA GLU A 155 -5.41 -13.50 10.84
C GLU A 155 -6.02 -12.10 10.90
N ILE A 156 -5.66 -11.26 9.94
CA ILE A 156 -6.20 -9.90 9.84
C ILE A 156 -7.67 -9.91 9.43
N LEU A 157 -8.06 -10.76 8.47
CA LEU A 157 -9.44 -10.91 8.05
C LEU A 157 -10.31 -11.40 9.20
N HIS A 158 -9.83 -12.36 9.98
CA HIS A 158 -10.50 -12.81 11.20
C HIS A 158 -10.64 -11.69 12.24
N LYS A 159 -9.59 -10.91 12.51
CA LYS A 159 -9.67 -9.76 13.41
C LYS A 159 -10.72 -8.73 12.98
N LEU A 160 -10.90 -8.53 11.65
CA LEU A 160 -11.96 -7.66 11.14
C LEU A 160 -13.35 -8.25 11.39
N ALA A 161 -13.52 -9.55 11.15
CA ALA A 161 -14.77 -10.26 11.41
C ALA A 161 -15.12 -10.26 12.90
N ASP A 162 -14.17 -10.59 13.78
CA ASP A 162 -14.32 -10.60 15.24
C ASP A 162 -14.68 -9.20 15.80
N ALA A 163 -14.25 -8.14 15.11
CA ALA A 163 -14.64 -6.77 15.44
C ALA A 163 -16.09 -6.43 15.01
N GLY A 164 -16.90 -7.42 14.59
CA GLY A 164 -18.30 -7.28 14.22
C GLY A 164 -18.56 -6.86 12.77
N ASN A 165 -17.53 -6.85 11.92
CA ASN A 165 -17.68 -6.53 10.51
C ASN A 165 -18.02 -7.79 9.69
N THR A 166 -18.53 -7.58 8.47
CA THR A 166 -18.73 -8.66 7.50
C THR A 166 -17.57 -8.64 6.51
N VAL A 167 -16.91 -9.78 6.32
CA VAL A 167 -15.79 -9.92 5.39
C VAL A 167 -16.18 -10.92 4.31
N VAL A 168 -16.21 -10.47 3.06
CA VAL A 168 -16.48 -11.30 1.88
C VAL A 168 -15.19 -11.38 1.06
N VAL A 169 -14.72 -12.58 0.80
CA VAL A 169 -13.48 -12.83 0.07
C VAL A 169 -13.78 -13.69 -1.13
N ILE A 170 -13.39 -13.22 -2.31
CA ILE A 170 -13.40 -14.01 -3.54
C ILE A 170 -12.02 -14.62 -3.65
N GLU A 171 -11.91 -15.94 -3.55
CA GLU A 171 -10.63 -16.64 -3.50
C GLU A 171 -10.70 -18.06 -4.05
N HIS A 172 -9.57 -18.52 -4.54
CA HIS A 172 -9.33 -19.91 -4.92
C HIS A 172 -8.20 -20.56 -4.09
N ASN A 173 -7.55 -19.78 -3.23
CA ASN A 173 -6.53 -20.28 -2.32
C ASN A 173 -7.19 -21.10 -1.19
N LEU A 174 -6.86 -22.40 -1.15
CA LEU A 174 -7.47 -23.33 -0.19
C LEU A 174 -7.16 -22.99 1.27
N ASP A 175 -6.03 -22.36 1.57
CA ASP A 175 -5.67 -21.99 2.93
C ASP A 175 -6.57 -20.86 3.46
N VAL A 176 -7.06 -19.98 2.58
CA VAL A 176 -8.06 -18.96 2.92
C VAL A 176 -9.45 -19.59 3.00
N ILE A 177 -9.83 -20.40 2.00
CA ILE A 177 -11.16 -21.02 1.92
C ILE A 177 -11.45 -21.87 3.16
N LYS A 178 -10.48 -22.66 3.63
CA LYS A 178 -10.62 -23.51 4.83
C LYS A 178 -10.86 -22.75 6.12
N THR A 179 -10.55 -21.47 6.17
CA THR A 179 -10.72 -20.63 7.36
C THR A 179 -12.02 -19.84 7.38
N ALA A 180 -12.82 -19.93 6.31
CA ALA A 180 -14.08 -19.21 6.19
C ALA A 180 -15.17 -19.83 7.04
N ASP A 181 -16.01 -19.00 7.69
CA ASP A 181 -17.21 -19.44 8.40
C ASP A 181 -18.30 -19.93 7.45
N TYR A 182 -18.31 -19.38 6.23
CA TYR A 182 -19.30 -19.66 5.19
C TYR A 182 -18.65 -19.70 3.82
N ILE A 183 -18.98 -20.71 3.02
CA ILE A 183 -18.46 -20.87 1.65
C ILE A 183 -19.62 -20.83 0.66
N ILE A 184 -19.50 -19.95 -0.35
CA ILE A 184 -20.41 -19.87 -1.47
C ILE A 184 -19.63 -20.33 -2.71
N ALA A 185 -19.95 -21.52 -3.22
CA ALA A 185 -19.33 -22.03 -4.42
C ALA A 185 -20.06 -21.47 -5.66
N VAL A 186 -19.30 -20.85 -6.57
CA VAL A 186 -19.80 -20.34 -7.85
C VAL A 186 -19.16 -21.15 -8.97
N SER A 187 -19.96 -21.89 -9.75
CA SER A 187 -19.49 -22.64 -10.92
C SER A 187 -19.78 -21.86 -12.20
N TYR A 188 -18.78 -21.75 -13.07
CA TYR A 188 -18.94 -21.18 -14.41
C TYR A 188 -19.59 -22.12 -15.44
N THR A 189 -19.84 -23.37 -15.07
CA THR A 189 -20.60 -24.28 -15.91
C THR A 189 -22.07 -23.89 -15.85
N HIS A 190 -22.55 -23.29 -16.93
CA HIS A 190 -23.94 -22.95 -17.23
C HIS A 190 -24.95 -23.41 -16.17
N LEU A 191 -25.30 -22.45 -15.35
CA LEU A 191 -26.59 -22.26 -14.70
C LEU A 191 -27.60 -23.38 -14.96
N ARG A 192 -27.49 -24.47 -14.26
CA ARG A 192 -28.67 -25.20 -13.82
C ARG A 192 -28.75 -24.96 -12.32
N ALA A 193 -29.70 -24.13 -11.94
CA ALA A 193 -29.98 -23.74 -10.55
C ALA A 193 -30.31 -24.91 -9.59
N HIS A 194 -30.13 -26.15 -10.03
CA HIS A 194 -30.44 -27.37 -9.31
C HIS A 194 -29.22 -28.15 -8.80
N GLU A 195 -27.99 -27.77 -9.12
CA GLU A 195 -26.82 -28.57 -8.73
C GLU A 195 -26.01 -28.00 -7.56
N THR A 196 -26.31 -26.79 -7.12
CA THR A 196 -25.56 -26.14 -6.01
C THR A 196 -25.93 -26.60 -4.61
N GLY A 197 -26.82 -27.56 -4.48
CA GLY A 197 -27.34 -28.03 -3.19
C GLY A 197 -27.03 -29.47 -2.79
N ARG A 198 -26.18 -30.22 -3.52
CA ARG A 198 -26.03 -31.66 -3.27
C ARG A 198 -24.64 -32.25 -3.11
N ASN A 199 -23.60 -31.45 -3.14
CA ASN A 199 -22.23 -31.96 -2.92
C ASN A 199 -21.45 -31.03 -1.96
N LEU A 200 -21.80 -31.07 -0.70
CA LEU A 200 -20.98 -30.76 0.44
C LEU A 200 -21.08 -31.87 1.42
#